data_b624943fff658618832c2a60bca42cb5
#
_entry.id   b624943fff658618832c2a60bca42cb5
#
_cell.length_a   1.000
_cell.length_b   1.000
_cell.length_c   1.000
_cell.angle_alpha   90.00
_cell.angle_beta   90.00
_cell.angle_gamma   90.00
#
_symmetry.space_group_name_H-M   'P 1'
#
loop_
_entity.id
_entity.type
_entity.pdbx_description
1 polymer ?
#
loop_
_entity_poly.entity_id
_entity_poly.type
_entity_poly.pdbx_seq_one_letter_code
_entity_poly.pdbx_strand_id
1 'polypeptide(L)'
;MTPNYKSVPIMEGPTVVKWDGIYYLFYSCNHFRNIDYSVGYATASNPYGPWTKHPNNPIIHKSIVGENGSGHGDLFKGFDGRYYYVYHVHNTGNNVVPRKTRIVPLIVTKGQDGIYSVTVDKDNVIVPTYE
;
A
#
# COMPACT_ATOMS: atom_id res chain seq x y z
N MET A 1 8.46 -14.22 2.91
CA MET A 1 9.11 -13.68 4.11
C MET A 1 10.46 -14.30 4.29
N THR A 2 11.47 -13.53 4.63
CA THR A 2 12.79 -14.07 4.94
C THR A 2 12.74 -14.87 6.25
N PRO A 3 13.60 -15.88 6.42
CA PRO A 3 13.59 -16.69 7.65
C PRO A 3 13.73 -15.88 8.93
N ASN A 4 14.46 -14.78 8.89
CA ASN A 4 14.73 -13.96 10.07
C ASN A 4 13.49 -13.27 10.64
N TYR A 5 12.43 -13.14 9.85
CA TYR A 5 11.25 -12.39 10.22
C TYR A 5 9.97 -13.23 10.26
N LYS A 6 10.10 -14.54 10.12
CA LYS A 6 8.94 -15.45 10.06
C LYS A 6 8.10 -15.45 11.33
N SER A 7 8.74 -15.29 12.46
CA SER A 7 8.07 -15.35 13.77
C SER A 7 7.63 -14.00 14.30
N VAL A 8 7.94 -12.93 13.58
CA VAL A 8 7.63 -11.56 14.02
C VAL A 8 6.86 -10.85 12.92
N PRO A 9 5.55 -11.05 12.86
CA PRO A 9 4.75 -10.31 11.89
C PRO A 9 4.80 -8.83 12.22
N ILE A 10 5.12 -8.02 11.21
CA ILE A 10 5.19 -6.56 11.34
C ILE A 10 4.06 -5.95 10.53
N MET A 11 3.33 -5.04 11.17
CA MET A 11 2.36 -4.17 10.52
C MET A 11 2.72 -2.74 10.92
N GLU A 12 2.95 -1.88 9.93
CA GLU A 12 3.46 -0.53 10.16
C GLU A 12 3.01 0.45 9.08
N GLY A 13 3.41 1.72 9.23
CA GLY A 13 3.11 2.76 8.27
C GLY A 13 1.61 3.01 8.09
N PRO A 14 0.82 3.07 9.18
CA PRO A 14 -0.63 3.19 9.06
C PRO A 14 -1.05 4.59 8.63
N THR A 15 -2.08 4.65 7.80
CA THR A 15 -2.78 5.89 7.46
C THR A 15 -4.27 5.61 7.29
N VAL A 16 -5.11 6.55 7.67
CA VAL A 16 -6.56 6.38 7.64
C VAL A 16 -7.19 7.47 6.78
N VAL A 17 -8.11 7.05 5.92
CA VAL A 17 -9.00 7.98 5.22
C VAL A 17 -10.44 7.59 5.46
N LYS A 18 -11.34 8.54 5.30
CA LYS A 18 -12.78 8.30 5.40
C LYS A 18 -13.43 8.62 4.05
N TRP A 19 -14.10 7.62 3.47
CA TRP A 19 -14.88 7.79 2.24
C TRP A 19 -16.31 7.32 2.47
N ASP A 20 -17.26 8.19 2.21
CA ASP A 20 -18.70 7.89 2.33
C ASP A 20 -19.08 7.24 3.67
N GLY A 21 -18.52 7.77 4.77
CA GLY A 21 -18.84 7.30 6.12
C GLY A 21 -18.10 6.05 6.57
N ILE A 22 -17.31 5.42 5.71
CA ILE A 22 -16.50 4.24 6.04
C ILE A 22 -15.04 4.65 6.17
N TYR A 23 -14.35 4.07 7.15
CA TYR A 23 -12.92 4.31 7.40
C TYR A 23 -12.10 3.23 6.71
N TYR A 24 -10.99 3.65 6.11
CA TYR A 24 -10.05 2.81 5.37
C TYR A 24 -8.68 2.99 5.98
N LEU A 25 -8.13 1.92 6.56
CA LEU A 25 -6.81 1.89 7.18
C LEU A 25 -5.86 1.18 6.23
N PHE A 26 -4.93 1.94 5.65
CA PHE A 26 -3.85 1.38 4.83
C PHE A 26 -2.64 1.14 5.74
N TYR A 27 -1.96 0.03 5.51
CA TYR A 27 -0.82 -0.38 6.34
C TYR A 27 0.15 -1.22 5.53
N SER A 28 1.38 -1.30 6.02
CA SER A 28 2.41 -2.12 5.40
C SER A 28 2.62 -3.39 6.21
N CYS A 29 2.88 -4.49 5.51
CA CYS A 29 3.07 -5.80 6.09
C CYS A 29 4.43 -6.37 5.74
N ASN A 30 4.94 -7.25 6.60
CA ASN A 30 6.26 -7.85 6.57
C ASN A 30 7.34 -6.84 7.00
N HIS A 31 8.58 -7.26 6.98
CA HIS A 31 9.70 -6.39 7.29
C HIS A 31 10.15 -5.65 6.02
N PHE A 32 10.60 -4.40 6.16
CA PHE A 32 11.01 -3.59 5.00
C PHE A 32 12.18 -4.20 4.22
N ARG A 33 12.97 -5.05 4.85
CA ARG A 33 14.08 -5.77 4.18
C ARG A 33 13.60 -6.99 3.40
N ASN A 34 12.36 -7.40 3.61
CA ASN A 34 11.76 -8.54 2.93
C ASN A 34 11.32 -8.14 1.53
N ILE A 35 11.65 -8.95 0.53
CA ILE A 35 11.21 -8.71 -0.85
C ILE A 35 9.68 -8.73 -0.97
N ASP A 36 8.99 -9.39 -0.04
CA ASP A 36 7.53 -9.47 0.02
C ASP A 36 6.89 -8.37 0.88
N TYR A 37 7.63 -7.31 1.20
CA TYR A 37 7.06 -6.13 1.84
C TYR A 37 5.90 -5.62 1.00
N SER A 38 4.79 -5.27 1.62
CA SER A 38 3.53 -5.04 0.90
C SER A 38 2.65 -4.05 1.61
N VAL A 39 1.64 -3.55 0.89
CA VAL A 39 0.59 -2.68 1.43
C VAL A 39 -0.74 -3.37 1.29
N GLY A 40 -1.52 -3.34 2.35
CA GLY A 40 -2.91 -3.77 2.37
C GLY A 40 -3.79 -2.72 3.03
N TYR A 41 -5.08 -3.01 3.12
CA TYR A 41 -6.01 -2.14 3.83
C TYR A 41 -7.11 -2.94 4.52
N ALA A 42 -7.69 -2.28 5.51
CA ALA A 42 -8.84 -2.77 6.25
C ALA A 42 -9.90 -1.68 6.33
N THR A 43 -11.13 -2.08 6.56
CA THR A 43 -12.27 -1.16 6.64
C THR A 43 -12.97 -1.26 7.97
N ALA A 44 -13.60 -0.16 8.39
CA ALA A 44 -14.43 -0.12 9.59
C ALA A 44 -15.51 0.96 9.46
N SER A 45 -16.62 0.76 10.12
CA SER A 45 -17.67 1.77 10.24
C SER A 45 -17.40 2.79 11.35
N ASN A 46 -16.38 2.52 12.16
CA ASN A 46 -15.99 3.32 13.32
C ASN A 46 -14.46 3.46 13.31
N PRO A 47 -13.90 4.66 13.62
CA PRO A 47 -12.45 4.86 13.53
C PRO A 47 -11.64 4.04 14.54
N TYR A 48 -12.29 3.48 15.53
CA TYR A 48 -11.63 2.62 16.52
C TYR A 48 -11.77 1.13 16.19
N GLY A 49 -12.48 0.80 15.10
CA GLY A 49 -12.74 -0.59 14.69
C GLY A 49 -14.10 -1.10 15.19
N PRO A 50 -14.37 -2.40 15.07
CA PRO A 50 -13.43 -3.42 14.58
C PRO A 50 -13.07 -3.24 13.09
N TRP A 51 -11.82 -3.56 12.76
CA TRP A 51 -11.31 -3.46 11.41
C TRP A 51 -11.39 -4.81 10.70
N THR A 52 -11.85 -4.81 9.45
CA THR A 52 -11.94 -6.01 8.61
C THR A 52 -10.98 -5.85 7.43
N LYS A 53 -10.03 -6.77 7.31
CA LYS A 53 -9.09 -6.80 6.19
C LYS A 53 -9.84 -7.03 4.89
N HIS A 54 -9.49 -6.23 3.87
CA HIS A 54 -10.15 -6.36 2.58
C HIS A 54 -9.61 -7.57 1.80
N PRO A 55 -10.48 -8.29 1.07
CA PRO A 55 -10.06 -9.47 0.31
C PRO A 55 -9.10 -9.17 -0.87
N ASN A 56 -9.02 -7.91 -1.32
CA ASN A 56 -8.07 -7.51 -2.38
C ASN A 56 -6.61 -7.49 -1.91
N ASN A 57 -6.35 -7.59 -0.60
CA ASN A 57 -4.99 -7.50 -0.07
C ASN A 57 -4.07 -8.62 -0.57
N PRO A 58 -2.80 -8.32 -0.83
CA PRO A 58 -2.19 -7.00 -0.85
C PRO A 58 -2.56 -6.19 -2.09
N ILE A 59 -2.55 -4.86 -1.98
CA ILE A 59 -2.78 -3.99 -3.14
C ILE A 59 -1.47 -3.50 -3.77
N ILE A 60 -0.38 -3.47 -2.99
CA ILE A 60 0.97 -3.18 -3.47
C ILE A 60 1.87 -4.33 -3.00
N HIS A 61 2.54 -4.96 -3.94
CA HIS A 61 3.45 -6.08 -3.72
C HIS A 61 4.29 -6.26 -5.00
N LYS A 62 5.45 -6.89 -4.88
CA LYS A 62 6.34 -7.13 -6.03
C LYS A 62 5.64 -7.81 -7.21
N SER A 63 4.68 -8.68 -6.92
CA SER A 63 3.90 -9.37 -7.95
C SER A 63 2.92 -8.47 -8.70
N ILE A 64 2.65 -7.27 -8.17
CA ILE A 64 1.73 -6.31 -8.75
C ILE A 64 2.49 -5.17 -9.41
N VAL A 65 3.39 -4.52 -8.66
CA VAL A 65 4.11 -3.33 -9.14
C VAL A 65 5.52 -3.64 -9.68
N GLY A 66 5.96 -4.88 -9.58
CA GLY A 66 7.17 -5.35 -10.27
C GLY A 66 8.49 -5.05 -9.57
N GLU A 67 8.47 -4.51 -8.35
CA GLU A 67 9.70 -4.18 -7.60
C GLU A 67 9.66 -4.77 -6.20
N ASN A 68 10.80 -5.31 -5.75
CA ASN A 68 10.94 -5.89 -4.42
C ASN A 68 10.79 -4.83 -3.32
N GLY A 69 10.24 -5.25 -2.18
CA GLY A 69 10.18 -4.41 -1.00
C GLY A 69 9.26 -3.20 -1.12
N SER A 70 8.18 -3.34 -1.87
CA SER A 70 7.23 -2.25 -2.13
C SER A 70 6.31 -2.02 -0.94
N GLY A 71 6.47 -0.89 -0.27
CA GLY A 71 5.66 -0.59 0.88
C GLY A 71 6.03 0.70 1.61
N HIS A 72 5.45 0.87 2.77
CA HIS A 72 5.60 1.98 3.71
C HIS A 72 5.37 3.33 3.03
N GLY A 73 4.14 3.77 3.02
CA GLY A 73 3.81 5.01 2.35
C GLY A 73 2.56 5.67 2.89
N ASP A 74 2.01 6.51 2.06
CA ASP A 74 0.80 7.25 2.35
C ASP A 74 0.03 7.50 1.06
N LEU A 75 -1.25 7.85 1.17
CA LEU A 75 -2.04 8.22 0.03
C LEU A 75 -2.24 9.73 -0.01
N PHE A 76 -2.42 10.25 -1.20
CA PHE A 76 -2.73 11.66 -1.41
C PHE A 76 -3.64 11.82 -2.62
N LYS A 77 -4.31 12.96 -2.70
CA LYS A 77 -5.15 13.31 -3.83
C LYS A 77 -4.36 14.21 -4.77
N GLY A 78 -4.24 13.80 -6.03
CA GLY A 78 -3.55 14.58 -7.05
C GLY A 78 -4.40 15.73 -7.60
N PHE A 79 -3.79 16.58 -8.42
CA PHE A 79 -4.48 17.70 -9.07
C PHE A 79 -5.62 17.25 -9.99
N ASP A 80 -5.52 16.04 -10.52
CA ASP A 80 -6.53 15.42 -11.38
C ASP A 80 -7.73 14.86 -10.61
N GLY A 81 -7.71 14.98 -9.27
CA GLY A 81 -8.76 14.44 -8.42
C GLY A 81 -8.63 12.96 -8.11
N ARG A 82 -7.65 12.28 -8.68
CA ARG A 82 -7.36 10.87 -8.39
C ARG A 82 -6.55 10.74 -7.11
N TYR A 83 -6.72 9.57 -6.46
CA TYR A 83 -5.88 9.20 -5.34
C TYR A 83 -4.65 8.45 -5.83
N TYR A 84 -3.53 8.67 -5.15
CA TYR A 84 -2.23 8.07 -5.41
C TYR A 84 -1.67 7.53 -4.11
N TYR A 85 -0.83 6.52 -4.22
CA TYR A 85 -0.06 6.00 -3.09
C TYR A 85 1.42 6.23 -3.36
N VAL A 86 2.09 6.92 -2.43
CA VAL A 86 3.54 7.09 -2.46
C VAL A 86 4.15 6.04 -1.54
N TYR A 87 5.15 5.33 -2.01
CA TYR A 87 5.79 4.22 -1.27
C TYR A 87 7.25 4.12 -1.68
N HIS A 88 8.00 3.26 -1.01
CA HIS A 88 9.37 2.99 -1.41
C HIS A 88 9.55 1.54 -1.84
N VAL A 89 10.62 1.30 -2.58
CA VAL A 89 11.03 -0.01 -3.06
C VAL A 89 12.50 -0.23 -2.73
N HIS A 90 12.95 -1.49 -2.80
CA HIS A 90 14.37 -1.81 -2.68
C HIS A 90 15.18 -1.12 -3.78
N ASN A 91 16.46 -0.87 -3.51
CA ASN A 91 17.34 -0.20 -4.48
C ASN A 91 17.50 -1.02 -5.76
N THR A 92 17.83 -2.31 -5.59
CA THR A 92 17.96 -3.27 -6.68
C THR A 92 17.38 -4.61 -6.25
N GLY A 93 17.41 -5.61 -7.14
CA GLY A 93 17.01 -6.97 -6.78
C GLY A 93 17.87 -7.60 -5.68
N ASN A 94 19.08 -7.09 -5.46
CA ASN A 94 20.05 -7.62 -4.50
C ASN A 94 20.33 -6.69 -3.31
N ASN A 95 19.97 -5.41 -3.40
CA ASN A 95 20.27 -4.42 -2.38
C ASN A 95 19.00 -3.71 -1.90
N VAL A 96 18.80 -3.70 -0.59
CA VAL A 96 17.66 -3.02 0.02
C VAL A 96 17.84 -1.50 -0.03
N VAL A 97 18.99 -1.01 0.41
CA VAL A 97 19.24 0.42 0.59
C VAL A 97 20.30 0.95 -0.39
N PRO A 98 20.25 2.24 -0.73
CA PRO A 98 19.20 3.20 -0.40
C PRO A 98 17.90 2.87 -1.14
N ARG A 99 16.78 2.96 -0.43
CA ARG A 99 15.47 2.70 -1.04
C ARG A 99 15.08 3.82 -1.98
N LYS A 100 14.23 3.50 -2.95
CA LYS A 100 13.76 4.44 -3.97
C LYS A 100 12.28 4.72 -3.79
N THR A 101 11.86 5.93 -4.11
CA THR A 101 10.46 6.34 -4.03
C THR A 101 9.73 6.02 -5.33
N ARG A 102 8.47 5.57 -5.18
CA ARG A 102 7.55 5.34 -6.29
C ARG A 102 6.19 5.92 -5.94
N ILE A 103 5.43 6.26 -6.97
CA ILE A 103 4.05 6.72 -6.83
C ILE A 103 3.20 5.90 -7.80
N VAL A 104 2.05 5.41 -7.32
CA VAL A 104 1.13 4.64 -8.17
C VAL A 104 -0.27 5.20 -8.03
N PRO A 105 -1.01 5.35 -9.17
CA PRO A 105 -2.41 5.74 -9.08
C PRO A 105 -3.24 4.63 -8.43
N LEU A 106 -4.16 5.01 -7.57
CA LEU A 106 -5.15 4.10 -7.01
C LEU A 106 -6.38 4.02 -7.92
N ILE A 107 -6.94 2.83 -8.01
CA ILE A 107 -8.24 2.58 -8.66
C ILE A 107 -9.23 2.30 -7.52
N VAL A 108 -10.14 3.24 -7.31
CA VAL A 108 -11.10 3.20 -6.21
C VAL A 108 -12.50 3.02 -6.80
N THR A 109 -13.11 1.87 -6.55
CA THR A 109 -14.39 1.48 -7.13
C THR A 109 -15.38 1.15 -6.03
N LYS A 110 -16.55 1.79 -6.04
CA LYS A 110 -17.59 1.53 -5.04
C LYS A 110 -18.21 0.15 -5.25
N GLY A 111 -18.19 -0.66 -4.22
CA GLY A 111 -18.85 -1.96 -4.21
C GLY A 111 -20.35 -1.85 -3.96
N GLN A 112 -21.07 -2.96 -4.18
CA GLN A 112 -22.53 -3.03 -3.94
C GLN A 112 -22.90 -2.85 -2.47
N ASP A 113 -21.98 -3.21 -1.58
CA ASP A 113 -22.14 -3.05 -0.12
C ASP A 113 -21.81 -1.62 0.36
N GLY A 114 -21.46 -0.72 -0.54
CA GLY A 114 -21.07 0.65 -0.21
C GLY A 114 -19.61 0.79 0.21
N ILE A 115 -18.85 -0.31 0.28
CA ILE A 115 -17.43 -0.30 0.60
C ILE A 115 -16.63 -0.20 -0.69
N TYR A 116 -15.66 0.71 -0.71
CA TYR A 116 -14.80 0.86 -1.87
C TYR A 116 -13.78 -0.28 -1.96
N SER A 117 -13.66 -0.84 -3.16
CA SER A 117 -12.57 -1.72 -3.54
C SER A 117 -11.41 -0.87 -4.03
N VAL A 118 -10.22 -1.09 -3.50
CA VAL A 118 -9.02 -0.34 -3.87
C VAL A 118 -8.02 -1.30 -4.51
N THR A 119 -7.59 -0.96 -5.71
CA THR A 119 -6.48 -1.61 -6.40
C THR A 119 -5.55 -0.51 -6.94
N VAL A 120 -4.47 -0.89 -7.61
CA VAL A 120 -3.53 0.07 -8.17
C VAL A 120 -3.46 -0.06 -9.69
N ASP A 121 -3.20 1.07 -10.35
CA ASP A 121 -2.93 1.13 -11.78
C ASP A 121 -1.46 0.79 -12.02
N LYS A 122 -1.16 -0.50 -12.02
CA LYS A 122 0.21 -1.04 -12.04
C LYS A 122 1.00 -0.67 -13.30
N ASP A 123 0.31 -0.31 -14.38
CA ASP A 123 0.94 0.03 -15.66
C ASP A 123 1.37 1.49 -15.72
N ASN A 124 1.02 2.29 -14.71
CA ASN A 124 1.30 3.72 -14.64
C ASN A 124 2.04 4.11 -13.35
N VAL A 125 2.96 3.26 -12.90
CA VAL A 125 3.84 3.59 -11.78
C VAL A 125 4.74 4.77 -12.18
N ILE A 126 4.78 5.78 -11.32
CA ILE A 126 5.55 6.99 -11.54
C ILE A 126 6.86 6.90 -10.76
N VAL A 127 7.95 7.17 -11.45
CA VAL A 127 9.27 7.36 -10.83
C VAL A 127 9.47 8.86 -10.66
N PRO A 128 9.39 9.39 -9.42
CA PRO A 128 9.54 10.83 -9.24
C PRO A 128 10.94 11.30 -9.61
N THR A 129 11.01 12.50 -10.15
CA THR A 129 12.26 13.15 -10.50
C THR A 129 12.60 14.20 -9.45
N TYR A 130 13.88 14.40 -9.23
CA TYR A 130 14.41 15.38 -8.27
C TYR A 130 15.21 16.44 -9.01
N GLU A 131 15.03 17.68 -8.62
CA GLU A 131 15.76 18.82 -9.17
C GLU A 131 16.70 19.44 -8.13
#